data_020be4dc67977679f1c3767d6da9ea9a
#
_entry.id   020be4dc67977679f1c3767d6da9ea9a
#
_cell.length_a   1.000
_cell.length_b   1.000
_cell.length_c   1.000
_cell.angle_alpha   90.00
_cell.angle_beta   90.00
_cell.angle_gamma   90.00
#
_symmetry.space_group_name_H-M   'P 1'
#
loop_
_entity.id
_entity.type
_entity.pdbx_description
1 polymer ?
#
loop_
_entity_poly.entity_id
_entity_poly.type
_entity_poly.pdbx_seq_one_letter_code
_entity_poly.pdbx_strand_id
1 'polypeptide(L)'
;MSSKKTPESENKPKTGFSRRGFLGSAGLGAAGVGLLERPAEAAPAAGVSGPGPVPVTLNINGKPVNLKIEPRVTLLDATRSHMEPPLTGAKRVCDRGTCGACTVILNGKSVYSCTVLAIDAQGKNIETIEGLPVNNPISTAFVNNDAQQCGYCTPGFVMATKGFLSEHPNPTLEDVKHGLGGNLCRCGTYMGVRQAVLEAAKNMKGAKNG
;
A
#
# COMPACT_ATOMS: atom_id res chain seq x y z
N MET A 1 55.06 -40.84 -28.66
CA MET A 1 53.81 -41.58 -28.44
C MET A 1 53.62 -41.76 -26.93
N SER A 2 52.79 -41.01 -26.30
CA SER A 2 52.51 -41.15 -24.86
C SER A 2 51.02 -40.92 -24.67
N SER A 3 50.27 -41.97 -24.41
CA SER A 3 48.82 -42.00 -24.24
C SER A 3 48.48 -41.55 -22.80
N LYS A 4 47.80 -40.43 -22.68
CA LYS A 4 47.21 -39.95 -21.43
C LYS A 4 45.86 -40.63 -21.19
N LYS A 5 45.76 -41.39 -20.13
CA LYS A 5 44.49 -41.93 -19.57
C LYS A 5 43.64 -40.82 -19.01
N THR A 6 42.39 -40.77 -19.41
CA THR A 6 41.31 -39.96 -18.83
C THR A 6 40.87 -40.56 -17.50
N PRO A 7 40.62 -39.77 -16.44
CA PRO A 7 40.09 -40.33 -15.19
C PRO A 7 38.59 -40.62 -15.30
N GLU A 8 38.20 -41.76 -14.75
CA GLU A 8 36.83 -42.25 -14.57
C GLU A 8 36.02 -41.24 -13.74
N SER A 9 34.82 -40.94 -14.23
CA SER A 9 33.84 -40.14 -13.53
C SER A 9 33.22 -40.94 -12.38
N GLU A 10 33.49 -40.53 -11.14
CA GLU A 10 32.80 -41.03 -9.94
C GLU A 10 31.29 -40.78 -10.04
N ASN A 11 30.55 -41.89 -10.00
CA ASN A 11 29.09 -41.91 -9.99
C ASN A 11 28.59 -41.54 -8.57
N LYS A 12 28.30 -40.25 -8.34
CA LYS A 12 27.64 -39.82 -7.09
C LYS A 12 26.17 -40.24 -7.11
N PRO A 13 25.64 -40.83 -6.02
CA PRO A 13 24.23 -41.19 -5.96
C PRO A 13 23.34 -39.93 -6.03
N LYS A 14 22.42 -39.90 -7.01
CA LYS A 14 21.45 -38.83 -7.14
C LYS A 14 20.38 -38.97 -6.05
N THR A 15 20.58 -38.29 -4.91
CA THR A 15 19.56 -38.10 -3.89
C THR A 15 18.55 -37.01 -4.37
N GLY A 16 17.71 -37.36 -5.32
CA GLY A 16 16.64 -36.50 -5.81
C GLY A 16 15.31 -37.22 -5.63
N PHE A 17 14.35 -36.58 -4.99
CA PHE A 17 12.95 -37.04 -4.95
C PHE A 17 12.43 -37.23 -6.40
N SER A 18 12.15 -38.48 -6.79
CA SER A 18 11.56 -38.70 -8.11
C SER A 18 10.07 -38.36 -8.06
N ARG A 19 9.54 -37.80 -9.19
CA ARG A 19 8.09 -37.50 -9.31
C ARG A 19 7.21 -38.73 -9.04
N ARG A 20 7.69 -39.93 -9.37
CA ARG A 20 7.01 -41.19 -9.11
C ARG A 20 7.01 -41.56 -7.61
N GLY A 21 8.08 -41.28 -6.89
CA GLY A 21 8.15 -41.47 -5.43
C GLY A 21 7.23 -40.51 -4.69
N PHE A 22 7.14 -39.25 -5.17
CA PHE A 22 6.23 -38.26 -4.59
C PHE A 22 4.75 -38.65 -4.76
N LEU A 23 4.35 -39.07 -5.94
CA LEU A 23 2.96 -39.51 -6.21
C LEU A 23 2.61 -40.80 -5.45
N GLY A 24 3.55 -41.72 -5.25
CA GLY A 24 3.35 -42.94 -4.46
C GLY A 24 3.16 -42.68 -2.97
N SER A 25 3.92 -41.71 -2.39
CA SER A 25 3.77 -41.33 -1.00
C SER A 25 2.51 -40.49 -0.73
N ALA A 26 2.05 -39.69 -1.71
CA ALA A 26 0.80 -38.94 -1.60
C ALA A 26 -0.43 -39.84 -1.61
N GLY A 27 -0.41 -40.96 -2.35
CA GLY A 27 -1.51 -41.91 -2.39
C GLY A 27 -1.74 -42.69 -1.10
N LEU A 28 -0.69 -42.99 -0.34
CA LEU A 28 -0.79 -43.67 0.97
C LEU A 28 -1.24 -42.74 2.09
N GLY A 29 -0.95 -41.42 1.98
CA GLY A 29 -1.41 -40.42 2.94
C GLY A 29 -2.92 -40.11 2.84
N ALA A 30 -3.52 -40.23 1.67
CA ALA A 30 -4.93 -39.93 1.45
C ALA A 30 -5.90 -40.97 2.05
N ALA A 31 -5.48 -42.21 2.19
CA ALA A 31 -6.32 -43.25 2.78
C ALA A 31 -6.43 -43.17 4.32
N GLY A 32 -5.52 -42.43 5.00
CA GLY A 32 -5.52 -42.27 6.47
C GLY A 32 -6.28 -41.01 6.97
N VAL A 33 -6.56 -40.06 6.10
CA VAL A 33 -7.17 -38.77 6.49
C VAL A 33 -8.70 -38.84 6.55
N GLY A 34 -9.33 -39.82 5.89
CA GLY A 34 -10.78 -39.95 5.85
C GLY A 34 -11.46 -40.37 7.17
N LEU A 35 -10.72 -40.65 8.23
CA LEU A 35 -11.27 -41.07 9.51
C LEU A 35 -11.23 -39.99 10.62
N LEU A 36 -10.74 -38.78 10.32
CA LEU A 36 -10.60 -37.67 11.28
C LEU A 36 -11.43 -36.44 10.94
N GLU A 37 -12.36 -36.51 10.01
CA GLU A 37 -13.33 -35.43 9.75
C GLU A 37 -14.41 -35.39 10.85
N ARG A 38 -14.04 -35.01 12.04
CA ARG A 38 -14.94 -34.19 12.86
C ARG A 38 -14.70 -32.76 12.40
N PRO A 39 -15.74 -32.01 11.92
CA PRO A 39 -15.63 -30.58 11.81
C PRO A 39 -15.34 -30.06 13.22
N ALA A 40 -14.10 -29.70 13.45
CA ALA A 40 -13.75 -28.90 14.62
C ALA A 40 -14.47 -27.57 14.43
N GLU A 41 -15.62 -27.41 15.04
CA GLU A 41 -16.25 -26.13 15.24
C GLU A 41 -15.29 -25.35 16.13
N ALA A 42 -14.37 -24.63 15.43
CA ALA A 42 -13.36 -23.81 16.10
C ALA A 42 -14.13 -22.74 16.88
N ALA A 43 -14.14 -22.87 18.21
CA ALA A 43 -14.59 -21.80 19.06
C ALA A 43 -13.89 -20.50 18.62
N PRO A 44 -14.60 -19.38 18.45
CA PRO A 44 -14.00 -18.13 18.02
C PRO A 44 -12.89 -17.78 19.01
N ALA A 45 -11.64 -17.76 18.52
CA ALA A 45 -10.51 -17.35 19.34
C ALA A 45 -10.77 -15.93 19.83
N ALA A 46 -10.59 -15.68 21.13
CA ALA A 46 -10.79 -14.37 21.73
C ALA A 46 -9.95 -13.33 20.95
N GLY A 47 -10.59 -12.30 20.38
CA GLY A 47 -9.96 -11.27 19.57
C GLY A 47 -10.04 -11.46 18.04
N VAL A 48 -10.67 -12.53 17.54
CA VAL A 48 -10.93 -12.70 16.11
C VAL A 48 -12.24 -12.01 15.72
N SER A 49 -12.17 -11.08 14.76
CA SER A 49 -13.34 -10.41 14.18
C SER A 49 -13.79 -11.13 12.91
N GLY A 50 -15.08 -11.52 12.83
CA GLY A 50 -15.67 -12.23 11.69
C GLY A 50 -16.23 -13.61 12.07
N PRO A 51 -16.74 -14.39 11.13
CA PRO A 51 -17.04 -14.02 9.76
C PRO A 51 -18.22 -13.03 9.65
N GLY A 52 -18.22 -12.22 8.59
CA GLY A 52 -19.28 -11.25 8.31
C GLY A 52 -18.93 -9.81 8.70
N PRO A 53 -19.82 -8.85 8.35
CA PRO A 53 -19.59 -7.43 8.59
C PRO A 53 -19.57 -7.09 10.08
N VAL A 54 -18.55 -6.34 10.51
CA VAL A 54 -18.38 -5.81 11.86
C VAL A 54 -18.49 -4.28 11.87
N PRO A 55 -18.85 -3.66 12.99
CA PRO A 55 -18.84 -2.20 13.12
C PRO A 55 -17.38 -1.70 13.13
N VAL A 56 -17.09 -0.70 12.32
CA VAL A 56 -15.77 -0.06 12.21
C VAL A 56 -15.98 1.45 12.25
N THR A 57 -15.31 2.14 13.19
CA THR A 57 -15.35 3.60 13.29
C THR A 57 -14.00 4.17 12.85
N LEU A 58 -14.01 5.00 11.79
CA LEU A 58 -12.84 5.66 11.25
C LEU A 58 -12.91 7.16 11.52
N ASN A 59 -11.81 7.79 11.92
CA ASN A 59 -11.71 9.25 12.01
C ASN A 59 -11.08 9.77 10.71
N ILE A 60 -11.90 10.27 9.79
CA ILE A 60 -11.47 10.71 8.46
C ILE A 60 -11.65 12.22 8.35
N ASN A 61 -10.55 12.94 8.07
CA ASN A 61 -10.53 14.40 7.96
C ASN A 61 -11.16 15.09 9.18
N GLY A 62 -10.90 14.56 10.38
CA GLY A 62 -11.43 15.07 11.65
C GLY A 62 -12.90 14.74 11.95
N LYS A 63 -13.53 13.88 11.13
CA LYS A 63 -14.93 13.46 11.31
C LYS A 63 -15.00 11.96 11.57
N PRO A 64 -15.75 11.50 12.60
CA PRO A 64 -16.01 10.09 12.80
C PRO A 64 -16.98 9.56 11.74
N VAL A 65 -16.62 8.43 11.14
CA VAL A 65 -17.42 7.70 10.14
C VAL A 65 -17.65 6.28 10.63
N ASN A 66 -18.91 5.90 10.79
CA ASN A 66 -19.29 4.57 11.24
C ASN A 66 -19.68 3.72 10.03
N LEU A 67 -19.01 2.59 9.87
CA LEU A 67 -19.20 1.66 8.77
C LEU A 67 -19.54 0.28 9.33
N LYS A 68 -20.24 -0.52 8.53
CA LYS A 68 -20.46 -1.95 8.79
C LYS A 68 -19.86 -2.73 7.62
N ILE A 69 -18.66 -3.22 7.80
CA ILE A 69 -17.83 -3.81 6.73
C ILE A 69 -17.15 -5.10 7.20
N GLU A 70 -16.79 -5.97 6.27
CA GLU A 70 -16.03 -7.17 6.60
C GLU A 70 -14.60 -6.80 7.09
N PRO A 71 -14.01 -7.55 8.03
CA PRO A 71 -12.68 -7.26 8.58
C PRO A 71 -11.56 -7.19 7.52
N ARG A 72 -11.72 -7.88 6.40
CA ARG A 72 -10.75 -7.90 5.27
C ARG A 72 -10.82 -6.67 4.36
N VAL A 73 -11.78 -5.78 4.54
CA VAL A 73 -11.94 -4.58 3.71
C VAL A 73 -10.77 -3.64 3.95
N THR A 74 -10.10 -3.22 2.87
CA THR A 74 -9.01 -2.25 2.95
C THR A 74 -9.51 -0.85 3.26
N LEU A 75 -8.64 0.02 3.78
CA LEU A 75 -8.96 1.43 4.00
C LEU A 75 -9.34 2.13 2.67
N LEU A 76 -8.70 1.75 1.56
CA LEU A 76 -9.04 2.24 0.23
C LEU A 76 -10.49 1.87 -0.15
N ASP A 77 -10.86 0.61 0.04
CA ASP A 77 -12.21 0.14 -0.25
C ASP A 77 -13.25 0.77 0.68
N ALA A 78 -12.95 0.85 1.96
CA ALA A 78 -13.83 1.47 2.95
C ALA A 78 -14.19 2.90 2.55
N THR A 79 -13.19 3.73 2.18
CA THR A 79 -13.41 5.14 1.82
C THR A 79 -14.08 5.32 0.46
N ARG A 80 -13.84 4.43 -0.50
CA ARG A 80 -14.35 4.56 -1.87
C ARG A 80 -15.70 3.92 -2.12
N SER A 81 -15.99 2.81 -1.42
CA SER A 81 -17.12 1.95 -1.76
C SER A 81 -18.13 1.75 -0.63
N HIS A 82 -17.75 2.11 0.61
CA HIS A 82 -18.59 1.91 1.79
C HIS A 82 -18.95 3.20 2.52
N MET A 83 -18.52 4.36 1.99
CA MET A 83 -18.90 5.68 2.50
C MET A 83 -19.94 6.35 1.61
N GLU A 84 -20.75 7.22 2.20
CA GLU A 84 -21.71 8.07 1.52
C GLU A 84 -21.57 9.51 2.05
N PRO A 85 -21.12 10.49 1.23
CA PRO A 85 -20.60 10.33 -0.14
C PRO A 85 -19.23 9.64 -0.15
N PRO A 86 -18.86 8.96 -1.26
CA PRO A 86 -17.58 8.28 -1.37
C PRO A 86 -16.41 9.26 -1.49
N LEU A 87 -15.26 8.95 -0.89
CA LEU A 87 -14.02 9.69 -1.10
C LEU A 87 -13.27 9.08 -2.28
N THR A 88 -13.14 9.83 -3.35
CA THR A 88 -12.61 9.32 -4.62
C THR A 88 -11.17 9.76 -4.93
N GLY A 89 -10.59 10.62 -4.11
CA GLY A 89 -9.23 11.15 -4.29
C GLY A 89 -8.15 10.06 -4.21
N ALA A 90 -8.19 9.20 -3.20
CA ALA A 90 -7.36 8.00 -3.19
C ALA A 90 -7.81 7.04 -4.29
N LYS A 91 -6.94 6.71 -5.25
CA LYS A 91 -7.30 5.95 -6.45
C LYS A 91 -6.96 4.47 -6.33
N ARG A 92 -7.87 3.59 -6.80
CA ARG A 92 -7.57 2.17 -6.98
C ARG A 92 -6.94 1.97 -8.36
N VAL A 93 -5.62 1.69 -8.39
CA VAL A 93 -4.86 1.43 -9.64
C VAL A 93 -4.24 0.04 -9.58
N CYS A 94 -3.17 -0.15 -8.80
CA CYS A 94 -2.50 -1.45 -8.69
C CYS A 94 -3.14 -2.36 -7.63
N ASP A 95 -3.73 -1.77 -6.60
CA ASP A 95 -4.38 -2.45 -5.46
C ASP A 95 -3.46 -3.45 -4.73
N ARG A 96 -2.16 -3.18 -4.72
CA ARG A 96 -1.13 -4.05 -4.13
C ARG A 96 0.10 -3.30 -3.61
N GLY A 97 -0.02 -2.01 -3.29
CA GLY A 97 1.04 -1.23 -2.66
C GLY A 97 2.23 -0.84 -3.55
N THR A 98 2.09 -0.83 -4.90
CA THR A 98 3.22 -0.58 -5.81
C THR A 98 3.18 0.76 -6.54
N CYS A 99 2.06 1.48 -6.59
CA CYS A 99 1.93 2.66 -7.44
C CYS A 99 1.72 3.98 -6.69
N GLY A 100 1.39 3.96 -5.41
CA GLY A 100 1.18 5.15 -4.59
C GLY A 100 -0.06 6.01 -4.90
N ALA A 101 -0.89 5.64 -5.89
CA ALA A 101 -2.09 6.42 -6.24
C ALA A 101 -3.16 6.47 -5.15
N CYS A 102 -3.08 5.56 -4.17
CA CYS A 102 -3.97 5.47 -3.02
C CYS A 102 -3.37 6.05 -1.73
N THR A 103 -2.30 6.86 -1.81
CA THR A 103 -1.65 7.44 -0.63
C THR A 103 -2.60 8.30 0.18
N VAL A 104 -2.64 8.07 1.48
CA VAL A 104 -3.32 8.88 2.51
C VAL A 104 -2.36 9.11 3.67
N ILE A 105 -2.69 10.02 4.59
CA ILE A 105 -1.94 10.18 5.84
C ILE A 105 -2.68 9.42 6.94
N LEU A 106 -1.96 8.58 7.65
CA LEU A 106 -2.45 7.84 8.81
C LEU A 106 -1.58 8.18 10.03
N ASN A 107 -2.15 8.86 11.03
CA ASN A 107 -1.40 9.38 12.18
C ASN A 107 -0.12 10.16 11.77
N GLY A 108 -0.22 11.04 10.78
CA GLY A 108 0.87 11.88 10.30
C GLY A 108 1.83 11.22 9.32
N LYS A 109 1.70 9.91 9.02
CA LYS A 109 2.58 9.19 8.10
C LYS A 109 1.88 8.84 6.79
N SER A 110 2.59 8.97 5.68
CA SER A 110 2.11 8.50 4.37
C SER A 110 2.01 6.98 4.33
N VAL A 111 0.82 6.47 3.98
CA VAL A 111 0.58 5.04 3.79
C VAL A 111 -0.20 4.78 2.50
N TYR A 112 -0.05 3.59 1.94
CA TYR A 112 -0.88 3.13 0.82
C TYR A 112 -2.16 2.49 1.35
N SER A 113 -3.29 3.17 1.23
CA SER A 113 -4.57 2.73 1.81
C SER A 113 -5.05 1.36 1.28
N CYS A 114 -4.56 0.91 0.12
CA CYS A 114 -4.85 -0.43 -0.40
C CYS A 114 -4.16 -1.57 0.37
N THR A 115 -3.18 -1.27 1.23
CA THR A 115 -2.45 -2.27 2.03
C THR A 115 -2.76 -2.19 3.53
N VAL A 116 -3.63 -1.26 3.92
CA VAL A 116 -4.07 -1.09 5.31
C VAL A 116 -5.49 -1.63 5.43
N LEU A 117 -5.77 -2.49 6.40
CA LEU A 117 -7.14 -2.89 6.70
C LEU A 117 -7.89 -1.75 7.41
N ALA A 118 -9.15 -1.56 7.04
CA ALA A 118 -9.97 -0.52 7.66
C ALA A 118 -10.12 -0.74 9.18
N ILE A 119 -10.21 -1.99 9.60
CA ILE A 119 -10.30 -2.35 11.03
C ILE A 119 -9.04 -1.94 11.80
N ASP A 120 -7.84 -2.00 11.17
CA ASP A 120 -6.57 -1.59 11.78
C ASP A 120 -6.40 -0.07 11.83
N ALA A 121 -7.20 0.66 11.05
CA ALA A 121 -7.20 2.12 11.04
C ALA A 121 -8.12 2.75 12.10
N GLN A 122 -8.87 1.95 12.85
CA GLN A 122 -9.70 2.44 13.95
C GLN A 122 -8.87 3.16 15.02
N GLY A 123 -9.40 4.24 15.56
CA GLY A 123 -8.72 5.05 16.56
C GLY A 123 -7.54 5.88 16.02
N LYS A 124 -7.26 5.83 14.72
CA LYS A 124 -6.20 6.61 14.07
C LYS A 124 -6.79 7.77 13.27
N ASN A 125 -6.02 8.87 13.18
CA ASN A 125 -6.39 9.99 12.33
C ASN A 125 -6.04 9.68 10.88
N ILE A 126 -7.03 9.74 10.01
CA ILE A 126 -6.91 9.53 8.57
C ILE A 126 -7.13 10.85 7.87
N GLU A 127 -6.14 11.30 7.08
CA GLU A 127 -6.30 12.48 6.24
C GLU A 127 -6.22 12.08 4.77
N THR A 128 -7.16 12.56 4.00
CA THR A 128 -7.25 12.35 2.54
C THR A 128 -7.14 13.68 1.81
N ILE A 129 -6.99 13.65 0.50
CA ILE A 129 -6.89 14.87 -0.32
C ILE A 129 -8.12 15.77 -0.16
N GLU A 130 -9.30 15.20 0.07
CA GLU A 130 -10.55 15.93 0.26
C GLU A 130 -10.58 16.74 1.56
N GLY A 131 -9.73 16.39 2.53
CA GLY A 131 -9.57 17.15 3.77
C GLY A 131 -8.61 18.33 3.67
N LEU A 132 -7.90 18.49 2.56
CA LEU A 132 -7.00 19.62 2.38
C LEU A 132 -7.75 20.88 1.99
N PRO A 133 -7.35 22.08 2.49
CA PRO A 133 -7.89 23.35 2.02
C PRO A 133 -7.70 23.54 0.51
N VAL A 134 -8.63 24.24 -0.14
CA VAL A 134 -8.57 24.54 -1.58
C VAL A 134 -7.25 25.26 -1.94
N ASN A 135 -6.80 26.18 -1.09
CA ASN A 135 -5.56 26.94 -1.28
C ASN A 135 -4.36 26.29 -0.57
N ASN A 136 -4.33 24.96 -0.52
CA ASN A 136 -3.20 24.25 0.08
C ASN A 136 -1.91 24.56 -0.70
N PRO A 137 -0.79 24.93 -0.03
CA PRO A 137 0.46 25.29 -0.71
C PRO A 137 1.01 24.20 -1.62
N ILE A 138 0.79 22.92 -1.28
CA ILE A 138 1.24 21.79 -2.09
C ILE A 138 0.42 21.75 -3.39
N SER A 139 -0.91 21.81 -3.29
CA SER A 139 -1.79 21.78 -4.46
C SER A 139 -1.52 22.96 -5.40
N THR A 140 -1.32 24.17 -4.84
CA THR A 140 -0.94 25.37 -5.61
C THR A 140 0.38 25.16 -6.34
N ALA A 141 1.40 24.63 -5.67
CA ALA A 141 2.69 24.36 -6.30
C ALA A 141 2.59 23.33 -7.43
N PHE A 142 1.70 22.33 -7.30
CA PHE A 142 1.45 21.35 -8.37
C PHE A 142 0.85 22.00 -9.62
N VAL A 143 -0.03 22.98 -9.45
CA VAL A 143 -0.58 23.75 -10.57
C VAL A 143 0.50 24.63 -11.21
N ASN A 144 1.28 25.36 -10.41
CA ASN A 144 2.31 26.29 -10.89
C ASN A 144 3.42 25.61 -11.69
N ASN A 145 3.69 24.33 -11.46
CA ASN A 145 4.79 23.59 -12.06
C ASN A 145 4.35 22.51 -13.06
N ASP A 146 3.13 22.60 -13.60
CA ASP A 146 2.59 21.58 -14.51
C ASP A 146 2.80 20.12 -14.02
N ALA A 147 2.67 19.92 -12.70
CA ALA A 147 2.90 18.65 -12.05
C ALA A 147 1.79 17.62 -12.31
N GLN A 148 0.88 17.90 -13.23
CA GLN A 148 -0.25 17.05 -13.61
C GLN A 148 -0.56 17.13 -15.09
N GLN A 149 -1.08 16.02 -15.65
CA GLN A 149 -1.70 15.98 -16.96
C GLN A 149 -3.11 15.40 -16.85
N CYS A 150 -3.25 14.06 -16.83
CA CYS A 150 -4.57 13.45 -16.65
C CYS A 150 -5.15 13.63 -15.23
N GLY A 151 -4.34 14.01 -14.25
CA GLY A 151 -4.76 14.27 -12.87
C GLY A 151 -4.98 13.00 -12.02
N TYR A 152 -4.94 11.80 -12.60
CA TYR A 152 -5.33 10.58 -11.89
C TYR A 152 -4.41 10.22 -10.72
N CYS A 153 -3.08 10.35 -10.86
CA CYS A 153 -2.12 10.10 -9.80
C CYS A 153 -1.92 11.30 -8.86
N THR A 154 -2.37 12.50 -9.25
CA THR A 154 -2.10 13.75 -8.55
C THR A 154 -2.52 13.74 -7.07
N PRO A 155 -3.71 13.27 -6.68
CA PRO A 155 -4.08 13.19 -5.27
C PRO A 155 -3.09 12.36 -4.43
N GLY A 156 -2.65 11.22 -4.96
CA GLY A 156 -1.65 10.38 -4.30
C GLY A 156 -0.30 11.06 -4.13
N PHE A 157 0.16 11.79 -5.16
CA PHE A 157 1.40 12.57 -5.07
C PHE A 157 1.29 13.74 -4.09
N VAL A 158 0.17 14.46 -4.06
CA VAL A 158 -0.05 15.56 -3.10
C VAL A 158 -0.01 15.04 -1.67
N MET A 159 -0.67 13.92 -1.38
CA MET A 159 -0.65 13.32 -0.04
C MET A 159 0.73 12.76 0.32
N ALA A 160 1.43 12.13 -0.63
CA ALA A 160 2.81 11.69 -0.43
C ALA A 160 3.75 12.88 -0.15
N THR A 161 3.60 13.99 -0.89
CA THR A 161 4.34 15.23 -0.67
C THR A 161 4.06 15.80 0.72
N LYS A 162 2.82 15.81 1.16
CA LYS A 162 2.46 16.28 2.52
C LYS A 162 3.20 15.49 3.59
N GLY A 163 3.16 14.17 3.53
CA GLY A 163 3.87 13.32 4.49
C GLY A 163 5.38 13.48 4.39
N PHE A 164 5.93 13.51 3.18
CA PHE A 164 7.36 13.72 2.96
C PHE A 164 7.85 15.06 3.53
N LEU A 165 7.16 16.16 3.27
CA LEU A 165 7.54 17.49 3.78
C LEU A 165 7.35 17.67 5.28
N SER A 166 6.52 16.84 5.92
CA SER A 166 6.41 16.82 7.38
C SER A 166 7.66 16.25 8.05
N GLU A 167 8.33 15.30 7.41
CA GLU A 167 9.57 14.68 7.89
C GLU A 167 10.82 15.42 7.36
N HIS A 168 10.74 15.95 6.13
CA HIS A 168 11.83 16.64 5.44
C HIS A 168 11.42 18.06 5.01
N PRO A 169 11.41 19.04 5.93
CA PRO A 169 10.92 20.40 5.64
C PRO A 169 11.85 21.21 4.72
N ASN A 170 13.07 20.74 4.47
CA ASN A 170 14.09 21.38 3.64
C ASN A 170 14.74 20.39 2.66
N PRO A 171 13.96 19.79 1.74
CA PRO A 171 14.49 18.74 0.90
C PRO A 171 15.39 19.31 -0.21
N THR A 172 16.43 18.57 -0.55
CA THR A 172 17.14 18.71 -1.82
C THR A 172 16.37 18.03 -2.95
N LEU A 173 16.76 18.29 -4.20
CA LEU A 173 16.17 17.59 -5.34
C LEU A 173 16.37 16.07 -5.25
N GLU A 174 17.49 15.63 -4.71
CA GLU A 174 17.79 14.21 -4.54
C GLU A 174 16.91 13.57 -3.47
N ASP A 175 16.69 14.25 -2.35
CA ASP A 175 15.75 13.79 -1.32
C ASP A 175 14.34 13.62 -1.88
N VAL A 176 13.89 14.55 -2.74
CA VAL A 176 12.57 14.47 -3.39
C VAL A 176 12.48 13.26 -4.33
N LYS A 177 13.54 12.97 -5.10
CA LYS A 177 13.57 11.80 -6.00
C LYS A 177 13.42 10.50 -5.22
N HIS A 178 14.13 10.36 -4.09
CA HIS A 178 14.06 9.18 -3.25
C HIS A 178 12.74 9.12 -2.45
N GLY A 179 12.33 10.23 -1.83
CA GLY A 179 11.16 10.27 -0.96
C GLY A 179 9.83 10.04 -1.68
N LEU A 180 9.73 10.40 -2.96
CA LEU A 180 8.53 10.18 -3.77
C LEU A 180 8.67 9.03 -4.79
N GLY A 181 9.72 8.23 -4.71
CA GLY A 181 9.98 7.12 -5.63
C GLY A 181 8.91 6.03 -5.65
N GLY A 182 8.08 5.94 -4.61
CA GLY A 182 6.98 4.99 -4.51
C GLY A 182 5.69 5.40 -5.24
N ASN A 183 5.63 6.64 -5.79
CA ASN A 183 4.46 7.12 -6.51
C ASN A 183 4.73 7.14 -8.02
N LEU A 184 3.81 6.57 -8.81
CA LEU A 184 3.94 6.42 -10.25
C LEU A 184 3.00 7.36 -11.01
N CYS A 185 3.54 8.00 -12.06
CA CYS A 185 2.78 8.79 -13.02
C CYS A 185 2.92 8.19 -14.43
N ARG A 186 1.79 7.79 -15.04
CA ARG A 186 1.79 7.23 -16.39
C ARG A 186 2.05 8.29 -17.47
N CYS A 187 1.69 9.54 -17.20
CA CYS A 187 1.94 10.68 -18.09
C CYS A 187 3.39 11.19 -18.04
N GLY A 188 4.15 10.81 -17.02
CA GLY A 188 5.56 11.18 -16.90
C GLY A 188 5.83 12.57 -16.33
N THR A 189 4.91 13.16 -15.56
CA THR A 189 5.03 14.53 -15.01
C THR A 189 6.05 14.69 -13.88
N TYR A 190 7.01 13.77 -13.76
CA TYR A 190 7.96 13.73 -12.64
C TYR A 190 8.82 14.99 -12.49
N MET A 191 9.14 15.68 -13.60
CA MET A 191 9.92 16.93 -13.50
C MET A 191 9.10 18.02 -12.81
N GLY A 192 7.85 18.23 -13.23
CA GLY A 192 6.94 19.19 -12.60
C GLY A 192 6.67 18.82 -11.13
N VAL A 193 6.43 17.53 -10.84
CA VAL A 193 6.23 17.06 -9.45
C VAL A 193 7.42 17.43 -8.56
N ARG A 194 8.65 17.19 -9.01
CA ARG A 194 9.86 17.51 -8.22
C ARG A 194 9.99 19.00 -7.93
N GLN A 195 9.73 19.84 -8.95
CA GLN A 195 9.74 21.31 -8.78
C GLN A 195 8.62 21.77 -7.85
N ALA A 196 7.42 21.22 -7.99
CA ALA A 196 6.30 21.51 -7.12
C ALA A 196 6.59 21.21 -5.64
N VAL A 197 7.27 20.10 -5.36
CA VAL A 197 7.66 19.75 -3.96
C VAL A 197 8.65 20.75 -3.40
N LEU A 198 9.66 21.18 -4.18
CA LEU A 198 10.63 22.18 -3.77
C LEU A 198 9.98 23.55 -3.56
N GLU A 199 9.03 23.96 -4.41
CA GLU A 199 8.26 25.19 -4.24
C GLU A 199 7.36 25.12 -2.99
N ALA A 200 6.62 24.02 -2.81
CA ALA A 200 5.77 23.82 -1.65
C ALA A 200 6.57 23.92 -0.33
N ALA A 201 7.76 23.32 -0.29
CA ALA A 201 8.66 23.38 0.86
C ALA A 201 9.04 24.84 1.22
N LYS A 202 9.30 25.67 0.22
CA LYS A 202 9.59 27.11 0.42
C LYS A 202 8.38 27.87 0.94
N ASN A 203 7.21 27.65 0.35
CA ASN A 203 5.97 28.35 0.69
C ASN A 203 5.47 27.98 2.10
N MET A 204 5.62 26.73 2.52
CA MET A 204 5.24 26.26 3.85
C MET A 204 6.13 26.85 4.96
N LYS A 205 7.38 27.27 4.67
CA LYS A 205 8.24 27.99 5.61
C LYS A 205 7.83 29.43 5.77
N GLY A 206 7.51 30.12 4.67
CA GLY A 206 7.05 31.49 4.70
C GLY A 206 5.80 31.67 5.58
N ALA A 207 4.88 30.69 5.53
CA ALA A 207 3.64 30.69 6.32
C ALA A 207 3.86 30.44 7.84
N LYS A 208 5.01 29.89 8.26
CA LYS A 208 5.33 29.67 9.68
C LYS A 208 6.07 30.85 10.33
N ASN A 209 6.60 31.78 9.53
CA ASN A 209 7.42 32.90 9.96
C ASN A 209 6.70 34.27 9.83
N GLY A 210 5.45 34.29 9.48
CA GLY A 210 4.55 35.45 9.44
C GLY A 210 3.36 35.25 10.37
#